data_f3ad6c0fd2768e51b20118f172f89a30
#
_entry.id   f3ad6c0fd2768e51b20118f172f89a30
#
_cell.length_a   1.000
_cell.length_b   1.000
_cell.length_c   1.000
_cell.angle_alpha   90.00
_cell.angle_beta   90.00
_cell.angle_gamma   90.00
#
_symmetry.space_group_name_H-M   'P 1'
#
loop_
_entity.id
_entity.type
_entity.pdbx_description
1 polymer ?
#
loop_
_entity_poly.entity_id
_entity_poly.type
_entity_poly.pdbx_seq_one_letter_code
_entity_poly.pdbx_strand_id
1 'polypeptide(L)'
;EVWDRVIRINLKGPHLCCREVIPDMLAARWGRIINITSSSTQSGSVNHAHYVASKGGLLGLTKALALEYAPTGITVNMVPPGFIDTPMLRAPPADIDAYAASMPMKRVGQPEDIAAACAFLASEEASYMTGQTISMNGGRYMGSA
;
A
#
# COMPACT_ATOMS: atom_id res chain seq x y z
N GLU A 1 22.28 8.72 -3.45
CA GLU A 1 21.47 9.36 -4.51
C GLU A 1 20.18 8.55 -4.82
N VAL A 2 20.28 7.26 -5.19
CA VAL A 2 19.09 6.43 -5.44
C VAL A 2 18.27 6.22 -4.15
N TRP A 3 18.92 5.95 -3.03
CA TRP A 3 18.29 5.80 -1.72
C TRP A 3 17.43 7.01 -1.37
N ASP A 4 18.02 8.21 -1.38
CA ASP A 4 17.31 9.44 -0.99
C ASP A 4 16.14 9.75 -1.91
N ARG A 5 16.32 9.50 -3.21
CA ARG A 5 15.25 9.67 -4.19
C ARG A 5 14.06 8.76 -3.90
N VAL A 6 14.31 7.48 -3.61
CA VAL A 6 13.24 6.50 -3.33
C VAL A 6 12.53 6.84 -2.02
N ILE A 7 13.25 7.17 -0.95
CA ILE A 7 12.66 7.60 0.32
C ILE A 7 11.83 8.88 0.11
N ARG A 8 12.35 9.83 -0.64
CA ARG A 8 11.64 11.09 -0.91
C ARG A 8 10.33 10.86 -1.64
N ILE A 9 10.32 9.99 -2.67
CA ILE A 9 9.12 9.73 -3.46
C ILE A 9 8.13 8.86 -2.69
N ASN A 10 8.58 7.74 -2.12
CA ASN A 10 7.71 6.70 -1.60
C ASN A 10 7.27 6.90 -0.14
N LEU A 11 7.95 7.75 0.61
CA LEU A 11 7.64 7.99 2.02
C LEU A 11 7.36 9.47 2.30
N LYS A 12 8.29 10.37 1.97
CA LYS A 12 8.07 11.81 2.20
C LYS A 12 6.93 12.36 1.36
N GLY A 13 6.79 11.91 0.10
CA GLY A 13 5.68 12.32 -0.77
C GLY A 13 4.30 12.02 -0.16
N PRO A 14 3.97 10.77 0.17
CA PRO A 14 2.73 10.43 0.86
C PRO A 14 2.52 11.19 2.17
N HIS A 15 3.57 11.36 3.00
CA HIS A 15 3.46 12.18 4.20
C HIS A 15 3.03 13.63 3.89
N LEU A 16 3.63 14.25 2.88
CA LEU A 16 3.25 15.61 2.47
C LEU A 16 1.81 15.66 1.94
N CYS A 17 1.40 14.68 1.14
CA CYS A 17 0.00 14.60 0.68
C CYS A 17 -0.97 14.49 1.86
N CYS A 18 -0.70 13.60 2.82
CA CYS A 18 -1.54 13.47 4.01
C CYS A 18 -1.63 14.80 4.79
N ARG A 19 -0.50 15.46 4.99
CA ARG A 19 -0.45 16.75 5.68
C ARG A 19 -1.34 17.82 5.04
N GLU A 20 -1.37 17.86 3.71
CA GLU A 20 -2.16 18.85 2.96
C GLU A 20 -3.67 18.54 2.98
N VAL A 21 -4.09 17.27 2.98
CA VAL A 21 -5.52 16.90 2.88
C VAL A 21 -6.21 16.73 4.25
N ILE A 22 -5.47 16.39 5.29
CA ILE A 22 -6.03 16.13 6.62
C ILE A 22 -6.81 17.33 7.19
N PRO A 23 -6.38 18.60 7.08
CA PRO A 23 -7.17 19.73 7.57
C PRO A 23 -8.59 19.79 6.99
N ASP A 24 -8.74 19.55 5.69
CA ASP A 24 -10.05 19.53 5.02
C ASP A 24 -10.90 18.34 5.47
N MET A 25 -10.27 17.17 5.63
CA MET A 25 -10.93 15.97 6.16
C MET A 25 -11.42 16.18 7.61
N LEU A 26 -10.64 16.87 8.45
CA LEU A 26 -11.03 17.21 9.80
C LEU A 26 -12.23 18.18 9.82
N ALA A 27 -12.21 19.18 8.96
CA ALA A 27 -13.33 20.10 8.81
C ALA A 27 -14.62 19.40 8.34
N ALA A 28 -14.48 18.43 7.44
CA ALA A 28 -15.57 17.61 6.95
C ALA A 28 -16.04 16.52 7.95
N ARG A 29 -15.27 16.24 8.99
CA ARG A 29 -15.44 15.07 9.89
C ARG A 29 -15.55 13.75 9.12
N TRP A 30 -14.88 13.67 8.01
CA TRP A 30 -14.85 12.51 7.13
C TRP A 30 -13.56 12.50 6.31
N GLY A 31 -12.96 11.32 6.19
CA GLY A 31 -11.79 11.14 5.34
C GLY A 31 -11.41 9.68 5.18
N ARG A 32 -10.79 9.37 4.05
CA ARG A 32 -10.27 8.05 3.72
C ARG A 32 -8.89 8.19 3.12
N ILE A 33 -7.88 7.71 3.82
CA ILE A 33 -6.49 7.66 3.34
C ILE A 33 -6.13 6.21 3.09
N ILE A 34 -5.72 5.89 1.87
CA ILE A 34 -5.37 4.53 1.46
C ILE A 34 -3.96 4.54 0.89
N ASN A 35 -3.02 4.02 1.64
CA ASN A 35 -1.61 3.97 1.24
C ASN A 35 -1.30 2.68 0.48
N ILE A 36 -0.80 2.80 -0.74
CA ILE A 36 -0.35 1.65 -1.52
C ILE A 36 1.09 1.32 -1.11
N THR A 37 1.23 0.26 -0.32
CA THR A 37 2.52 -0.24 0.16
C THR A 37 3.09 -1.30 -0.78
N SER A 38 3.59 -2.40 -0.27
CA SER A 38 4.07 -3.55 -1.07
C SER A 38 4.17 -4.79 -0.21
N SER A 39 3.87 -5.95 -0.75
CA SER A 39 4.12 -7.24 -0.09
C SER A 39 5.61 -7.48 0.21
N SER A 40 6.51 -6.75 -0.43
CA SER A 40 7.95 -6.79 -0.12
C SER A 40 8.29 -6.28 1.29
N THR A 41 7.40 -5.55 1.94
CA THR A 41 7.57 -5.17 3.37
C THR A 41 7.46 -6.37 4.29
N GLN A 42 6.82 -7.44 3.84
CA GLN A 42 6.58 -8.68 4.59
C GLN A 42 7.60 -9.76 4.22
N SER A 43 7.99 -9.85 2.95
CA SER A 43 8.88 -10.91 2.44
C SER A 43 10.34 -10.47 2.25
N GLY A 44 10.61 -9.17 2.27
CA GLY A 44 11.86 -8.62 1.75
C GLY A 44 11.94 -8.64 0.22
N SER A 45 12.99 -8.03 -0.32
CA SER A 45 13.29 -8.08 -1.76
C SER A 45 14.78 -7.85 -1.96
N VAL A 46 15.44 -8.78 -2.65
CA VAL A 46 16.90 -8.72 -2.92
C VAL A 46 17.22 -7.46 -3.73
N ASN A 47 18.29 -6.75 -3.37
CA ASN A 47 18.76 -5.52 -4.01
C ASN A 47 17.77 -4.34 -3.98
N HIS A 48 16.70 -4.40 -3.16
CA HIS A 48 15.68 -3.36 -3.06
C HIS A 48 15.55 -2.77 -1.64
N ALA A 49 16.64 -2.74 -0.86
CA ALA A 49 16.60 -2.26 0.52
C ALA A 49 15.96 -0.87 0.66
N HIS A 50 16.30 0.07 -0.22
CA HIS A 50 15.73 1.42 -0.27
C HIS A 50 14.22 1.40 -0.50
N TYR A 51 13.73 0.55 -1.40
CA TYR A 51 12.31 0.39 -1.69
C TYR A 51 11.56 -0.23 -0.50
N VAL A 52 12.07 -1.35 0.03
CA VAL A 52 11.48 -2.04 1.19
C VAL A 52 11.45 -1.12 2.40
N ALA A 53 12.54 -0.38 2.67
CA ALA A 53 12.60 0.60 3.75
C ALA A 53 11.55 1.71 3.57
N SER A 54 11.41 2.25 2.35
CA SER A 54 10.44 3.30 2.06
C SER A 54 9.00 2.84 2.25
N LYS A 55 8.68 1.63 1.79
CA LYS A 55 7.34 1.03 1.94
C LYS A 55 7.07 0.57 3.37
N GLY A 56 8.09 0.12 4.11
CA GLY A 56 8.03 -0.15 5.56
C GLY A 56 7.79 1.13 6.36
N GLY A 57 8.45 2.24 6.01
CA GLY A 57 8.17 3.55 6.58
C GLY A 57 6.73 4.02 6.35
N LEU A 58 6.19 3.77 5.15
CA LEU A 58 4.80 4.10 4.83
C LEU A 58 3.80 3.24 5.64
N LEU A 59 4.14 1.99 5.96
CA LEU A 59 3.37 1.17 6.89
C LEU A 59 3.33 1.80 8.29
N GLY A 60 4.49 2.22 8.80
CA GLY A 60 4.58 2.94 10.08
C GLY A 60 3.79 4.24 10.09
N LEU A 61 3.90 5.06 9.03
CA LEU A 61 3.13 6.29 8.85
C LEU A 61 1.62 6.02 8.87
N THR A 62 1.16 4.98 8.17
CA THR A 62 -0.26 4.58 8.15
C THR A 62 -0.77 4.30 9.56
N LYS A 63 -0.04 3.51 10.34
CA LYS A 63 -0.44 3.16 11.73
C LYS A 63 -0.46 4.39 12.64
N ALA A 64 0.53 5.27 12.52
CA ALA A 64 0.60 6.50 13.33
C ALA A 64 -0.59 7.42 13.04
N LEU A 65 -0.86 7.72 11.76
CA LEU A 65 -1.98 8.56 11.36
C LEU A 65 -3.33 7.90 11.70
N ALA A 66 -3.46 6.59 11.54
CA ALA A 66 -4.68 5.86 11.91
C ALA A 66 -5.02 6.06 13.39
N LEU A 67 -4.02 5.93 14.27
CA LEU A 67 -4.21 6.12 15.71
C LEU A 67 -4.52 7.58 16.04
N GLU A 68 -3.81 8.52 15.44
CA GLU A 68 -3.96 9.96 15.70
C GLU A 68 -5.35 10.47 15.31
N TYR A 69 -5.86 10.01 14.15
CA TYR A 69 -7.12 10.53 13.60
C TYR A 69 -8.33 9.60 13.80
N ALA A 70 -8.19 8.47 14.50
CA ALA A 70 -9.30 7.54 14.76
C ALA A 70 -10.59 8.21 15.32
N PRO A 71 -10.54 9.17 16.27
CA PRO A 71 -11.75 9.78 16.82
C PRO A 71 -12.39 10.84 15.91
N THR A 72 -11.84 11.13 14.75
CA THR A 72 -12.22 12.28 13.91
C THR A 72 -13.12 11.96 12.73
N GLY A 73 -13.41 10.66 12.47
CA GLY A 73 -14.13 10.19 11.28
C GLY A 73 -13.21 9.93 10.07
N ILE A 74 -11.89 10.07 10.25
CA ILE A 74 -10.89 9.76 9.22
C ILE A 74 -10.37 8.34 9.45
N THR A 75 -10.35 7.52 8.41
CA THR A 75 -9.67 6.22 8.45
C THR A 75 -8.41 6.24 7.59
N VAL A 76 -7.37 5.54 8.05
CA VAL A 76 -6.09 5.44 7.35
C VAL A 76 -5.71 3.97 7.26
N ASN A 77 -5.71 3.41 6.07
CA ASN A 77 -5.45 2.00 5.82
C ASN A 77 -4.39 1.81 4.73
N MET A 78 -3.94 0.58 4.53
CA MET A 78 -2.97 0.28 3.49
C MET A 78 -3.33 -0.97 2.70
N VAL A 79 -2.94 -0.95 1.43
CA VAL A 79 -3.03 -2.09 0.52
C VAL A 79 -1.61 -2.44 0.06
N PRO A 80 -1.03 -3.58 0.45
CA PRO A 80 0.21 -4.09 -0.10
C PRO A 80 -0.08 -5.03 -1.28
N PRO A 81 0.12 -4.59 -2.54
CA PRO A 81 0.01 -5.45 -3.70
C PRO A 81 1.10 -6.52 -3.73
N GLY A 82 0.77 -7.67 -4.34
CA GLY A 82 1.75 -8.64 -4.82
C GLY A 82 2.29 -8.28 -6.20
N PHE A 83 2.49 -9.28 -7.06
CA PHE A 83 2.80 -9.06 -8.47
C PHE A 83 1.52 -8.65 -9.21
N ILE A 84 1.49 -7.41 -9.68
CA ILE A 84 0.36 -6.84 -10.42
C ILE A 84 0.80 -6.55 -11.85
N ASP A 85 0.01 -6.95 -12.81
CA ASP A 85 0.27 -6.78 -14.25
C ASP A 85 0.21 -5.28 -14.62
N THR A 86 1.37 -4.67 -14.65
CA THR A 86 1.56 -3.25 -14.92
C THR A 86 2.76 -3.06 -15.84
N PRO A 87 2.89 -1.92 -16.53
CA PRO A 87 4.10 -1.63 -17.30
C PRO A 87 5.39 -1.76 -16.47
N MET A 88 5.34 -1.47 -15.17
CA MET A 88 6.49 -1.64 -14.27
C MET A 88 6.86 -3.12 -14.10
N LEU A 89 5.89 -4.02 -13.89
CA LEU A 89 6.17 -5.44 -13.75
C LEU A 89 6.65 -6.06 -15.08
N ARG A 90 6.15 -5.55 -16.21
CA ARG A 90 6.51 -6.02 -17.56
C ARG A 90 7.84 -5.48 -18.06
N ALA A 91 8.50 -4.57 -17.34
CA ALA A 91 9.80 -4.03 -17.75
C ALA A 91 10.87 -5.14 -17.79
N PRO A 92 11.67 -5.25 -18.89
CA PRO A 92 12.68 -6.29 -19.01
C PRO A 92 13.71 -6.25 -17.84
N PRO A 93 14.15 -7.43 -17.40
CA PRO A 93 13.99 -8.79 -17.94
C PRO A 93 12.79 -9.57 -17.35
N ALA A 94 11.59 -8.98 -17.29
CA ALA A 94 10.43 -9.60 -16.67
C ALA A 94 9.94 -10.85 -17.42
N ASP A 95 9.57 -11.88 -16.65
CA ASP A 95 8.90 -13.08 -17.12
C ASP A 95 7.57 -13.22 -16.36
N ILE A 96 6.48 -12.78 -16.98
CA ILE A 96 5.16 -12.75 -16.36
C ILE A 96 4.64 -14.17 -16.09
N ASP A 97 4.94 -15.11 -16.97
CA ASP A 97 4.52 -16.52 -16.83
C ASP A 97 5.24 -17.18 -15.65
N ALA A 98 6.53 -16.90 -15.48
CA ALA A 98 7.28 -17.34 -14.31
C ALA A 98 6.75 -16.71 -13.01
N TYR A 99 6.41 -15.43 -13.03
CA TYR A 99 5.75 -14.79 -11.88
C TYR A 99 4.40 -15.47 -11.58
N ALA A 100 3.54 -15.67 -12.57
CA ALA A 100 2.26 -16.34 -12.40
C ALA A 100 2.42 -17.76 -11.85
N ALA A 101 3.34 -18.52 -12.39
CA ALA A 101 3.63 -19.91 -11.95
C ALA A 101 4.10 -19.95 -10.48
N SER A 102 4.84 -18.93 -10.02
CA SER A 102 5.34 -18.83 -8.64
C SER A 102 4.25 -18.45 -7.63
N MET A 103 3.13 -17.89 -8.08
CA MET A 103 2.04 -17.47 -7.19
C MET A 103 1.17 -18.65 -6.76
N PRO A 104 0.68 -18.69 -5.49
CA PRO A 104 -0.32 -19.68 -5.08
C PRO A 104 -1.58 -19.68 -5.96
N MET A 105 -2.10 -18.51 -6.33
CA MET A 105 -3.28 -18.37 -7.20
C MET A 105 -3.00 -18.61 -8.69
N LYS A 106 -1.73 -18.96 -9.07
CA LYS A 106 -1.30 -19.26 -10.43
C LYS A 106 -1.62 -18.17 -11.46
N ARG A 107 -1.72 -16.94 -11.01
CA ARG A 107 -1.83 -15.73 -11.84
C ARG A 107 -1.14 -14.55 -11.17
N VAL A 108 -0.74 -13.58 -11.95
CA VAL A 108 -0.48 -12.22 -11.44
C VAL A 108 -1.80 -11.50 -11.20
N GLY A 109 -1.83 -10.55 -10.27
CA GLY A 109 -2.99 -9.69 -10.06
C GLY A 109 -3.17 -8.71 -11.21
N GLN A 110 -4.36 -8.13 -11.30
CA GLN A 110 -4.66 -7.04 -12.24
C GLN A 110 -4.80 -5.72 -11.46
N PRO A 111 -4.62 -4.56 -12.09
CA PRO A 111 -4.87 -3.27 -11.45
C PRO A 111 -6.25 -3.17 -10.81
N GLU A 112 -7.25 -3.81 -11.42
CA GLU A 112 -8.63 -3.88 -10.94
C GLU A 112 -8.75 -4.64 -9.61
N ASP A 113 -7.92 -5.64 -9.37
CA ASP A 113 -7.87 -6.35 -8.08
C ASP A 113 -7.52 -5.35 -6.94
N ILE A 114 -6.57 -4.44 -7.20
CA ILE A 114 -6.16 -3.41 -6.24
C ILE A 114 -7.23 -2.32 -6.11
N ALA A 115 -7.79 -1.89 -7.24
CA ALA A 115 -8.84 -0.86 -7.29
C ALA A 115 -10.07 -1.28 -6.48
N ALA A 116 -10.47 -2.55 -6.54
CA ALA A 116 -11.60 -3.09 -5.76
C ALA A 116 -11.36 -2.95 -4.24
N ALA A 117 -10.16 -3.26 -3.75
CA ALA A 117 -9.82 -3.07 -2.34
C ALA A 117 -9.80 -1.58 -1.95
N CYS A 118 -9.29 -0.72 -2.83
CA CYS A 118 -9.30 0.73 -2.59
C CYS A 118 -10.73 1.28 -2.57
N ALA A 119 -11.60 0.85 -3.48
CA ALA A 119 -13.00 1.26 -3.52
C ALA A 119 -13.74 0.86 -2.24
N PHE A 120 -13.54 -0.38 -1.76
CA PHE A 120 -14.09 -0.83 -0.48
C PHE A 120 -13.58 0.03 0.69
N LEU A 121 -12.27 0.24 0.79
CA LEU A 121 -11.68 1.04 1.88
C LEU A 121 -12.10 2.53 1.83
N ALA A 122 -12.48 3.03 0.65
CA ALA A 122 -12.98 4.39 0.48
C ALA A 122 -14.47 4.55 0.83
N SER A 123 -15.20 3.45 0.98
CA SER A 123 -16.65 3.44 1.20
C SER A 123 -17.04 3.59 2.69
N GLU A 124 -18.32 3.75 2.96
CA GLU A 124 -18.87 3.78 4.32
C GLU A 124 -18.85 2.40 4.99
N GLU A 125 -18.91 1.33 4.22
CA GLU A 125 -18.84 -0.05 4.71
C GLU A 125 -17.52 -0.34 5.44
N ALA A 126 -16.45 0.38 5.10
CA ALA A 126 -15.15 0.29 5.76
C ALA A 126 -14.97 1.30 6.91
N SER A 127 -16.03 1.98 7.37
CA SER A 127 -15.94 3.07 8.37
C SER A 127 -15.37 2.64 9.73
N TYR A 128 -15.42 1.34 10.06
CA TYR A 128 -14.83 0.80 11.30
C TYR A 128 -13.43 0.19 11.08
N MET A 129 -12.82 0.41 9.91
CA MET A 129 -11.49 -0.09 9.57
C MET A 129 -10.49 1.05 9.55
N THR A 130 -9.54 1.07 10.48
CA THR A 130 -8.39 1.99 10.46
C THR A 130 -7.12 1.29 10.94
N GLY A 131 -5.97 1.69 10.42
CA GLY A 131 -4.67 1.08 10.71
C GLY A 131 -4.47 -0.32 10.12
N GLN A 132 -5.36 -0.78 9.25
CA GLN A 132 -5.38 -2.15 8.76
C GLN A 132 -4.57 -2.33 7.46
N THR A 133 -4.12 -3.57 7.27
CA THR A 133 -3.41 -4.03 6.07
C THR A 133 -4.32 -4.98 5.31
N ILE A 134 -4.79 -4.56 4.13
CA ILE A 134 -5.59 -5.41 3.23
C ILE A 134 -4.70 -5.93 2.12
N SER A 135 -4.16 -7.14 2.33
CA SER A 135 -3.16 -7.74 1.43
C SER A 135 -3.80 -8.27 0.15
N MET A 136 -3.52 -7.63 -0.97
CA MET A 136 -3.96 -8.04 -2.32
C MET A 136 -2.77 -8.65 -3.08
N ASN A 137 -2.35 -9.86 -2.66
CA ASN A 137 -1.07 -10.44 -3.08
C ASN A 137 -1.15 -11.87 -3.64
N GLY A 138 -2.36 -12.38 -3.93
CA GLY A 138 -2.57 -13.70 -4.52
C GLY A 138 -2.02 -14.86 -3.66
N GLY A 139 -1.94 -14.67 -2.34
CA GLY A 139 -1.40 -15.66 -1.40
C GLY A 139 0.13 -15.69 -1.31
N ARG A 140 0.84 -14.74 -1.94
CA ARG A 140 2.30 -14.66 -1.89
C ARG A 140 2.83 -14.54 -0.46
N TYR A 141 2.08 -13.89 0.38
CA TYR A 141 2.34 -13.79 1.80
C TYR A 141 1.03 -13.98 2.59
N MET A 142 1.02 -14.87 3.55
CA MET A 142 -0.14 -15.25 4.36
C MET A 142 0.14 -15.08 5.87
N GLY A 143 1.08 -14.26 6.25
CA GLY A 143 1.39 -13.99 7.64
C GLY A 143 0.54 -12.86 8.22
N SER A 144 0.43 -12.84 9.56
CA SER A 144 -0.03 -11.65 10.28
C SER A 144 0.98 -10.50 10.11
N ALA A 145 0.50 -9.31 9.91
CA ALA A 145 1.33 -8.12 9.88
C ALA A 145 1.98 -7.84 11.25
#